data_576cab948f0945526cb3a7c3808bcc81
#
_entry.id   576cab948f0945526cb3a7c3808bcc81
#
_cell.length_a   1.000
_cell.length_b   1.000
_cell.length_c   1.000
_cell.angle_alpha   90.00
_cell.angle_beta   90.00
_cell.angle_gamma   90.00
#
_symmetry.space_group_name_H-M   'P 1'
#
loop_
_entity.id
_entity.type
_entity.pdbx_description
1 polymer ?
#
loop_
_entity_poly.entity_id
_entity_poly.type
_entity_poly.pdbx_seq_one_letter_code
_entity_poly.pdbx_strand_id
1 'polypeptide(L)'
;MFLKRGAPGEFDAGMITTAGSPVIVEGEMRLYYGGWKVDHRQQMPADVALASIGMASVPVDRFYGVTADQPNEPGSVLTRPLLLKGNGLELNARAEGEIRIALLDAAGKELPGFGLADSVPARGDGIRQAVAWRQKRFPEEKLLRVKLQLERATVYALYVRQERG
;
A
#
# COMPACT_ATOMS: atom_id res chain seq x y z
N MET A 1 11.82 -9.38 0.70
CA MET A 1 12.75 -8.56 1.53
C MET A 1 12.64 -7.13 1.02
N PHE A 2 12.30 -6.18 1.87
CA PHE A 2 12.05 -4.78 1.50
C PHE A 2 13.34 -4.02 1.12
N LEU A 3 14.37 -4.12 1.96
CA LEU A 3 15.68 -3.53 1.72
C LEU A 3 16.73 -4.65 1.60
N LYS A 4 17.35 -4.75 0.44
CA LYS A 4 18.41 -5.73 0.18
C LYS A 4 19.75 -5.10 0.54
N ARG A 5 20.69 -5.93 0.99
CA ARG A 5 22.09 -5.51 1.12
C ARG A 5 22.67 -5.15 -0.23
N GLY A 6 23.62 -4.22 -0.26
CA GLY A 6 24.36 -3.88 -1.45
C GLY A 6 25.25 -5.02 -1.97
N ALA A 7 25.78 -4.81 -3.15
CA ALA A 7 26.71 -5.74 -3.79
C ALA A 7 28.06 -5.79 -3.03
N PRO A 8 28.86 -6.87 -3.18
CA PRO A 8 30.18 -6.93 -2.61
C PRO A 8 31.03 -5.70 -2.93
N GLY A 9 31.54 -5.03 -1.89
CA GLY A 9 32.32 -3.80 -2.00
C GLY A 9 31.53 -2.52 -1.71
N GLU A 10 30.21 -2.57 -1.75
CA GLU A 10 29.36 -1.43 -1.34
C GLU A 10 29.35 -1.26 0.19
N PHE A 11 28.96 -0.07 0.64
CA PHE A 11 29.03 0.29 2.07
C PHE A 11 28.10 -0.51 2.96
N ASP A 12 27.05 -1.11 2.41
CA ASP A 12 26.02 -1.88 3.09
C ASP A 12 25.98 -3.37 2.70
N ALA A 13 27.07 -3.85 2.09
CA ALA A 13 27.19 -5.24 1.63
C ALA A 13 27.16 -6.27 2.77
N GLY A 14 27.69 -5.92 3.94
CA GLY A 14 27.80 -6.84 5.09
C GLY A 14 26.55 -6.85 5.96
N MET A 15 26.12 -5.69 6.42
CA MET A 15 24.99 -5.59 7.36
C MET A 15 24.21 -4.29 7.14
N ILE A 16 22.91 -4.36 7.40
CA ILE A 16 22.00 -3.22 7.42
C ILE A 16 21.27 -3.16 8.77
N THR A 17 21.20 -1.96 9.35
CA THR A 17 20.35 -1.67 10.52
C THR A 17 19.47 -0.45 10.20
N THR A 18 18.16 -0.61 10.33
CA THR A 18 17.21 0.46 10.00
C THR A 18 16.93 1.36 11.20
N ALA A 19 16.62 2.63 10.94
CA ALA A 19 16.01 3.50 11.94
C ALA A 19 14.64 2.94 12.39
N GLY A 20 14.19 3.31 13.57
CA GLY A 20 12.97 2.80 14.18
C GLY A 20 11.68 3.24 13.48
N SER A 21 11.71 4.36 12.73
CA SER A 21 10.53 4.90 12.05
C SER A 21 10.92 5.56 10.74
N PRO A 22 10.11 5.40 9.68
CA PRO A 22 10.26 6.16 8.45
C PRO A 22 9.83 7.62 8.64
N VAL A 23 10.36 8.49 7.80
CA VAL A 23 9.92 9.89 7.67
C VAL A 23 9.04 9.98 6.41
N ILE A 24 7.85 10.59 6.54
CA ILE A 24 6.96 10.79 5.39
C ILE A 24 7.16 12.20 4.86
N VAL A 25 7.57 12.30 3.59
CA VAL A 25 7.81 13.56 2.90
C VAL A 25 7.21 13.46 1.49
N GLU A 26 6.29 14.38 1.16
CA GLU A 26 5.70 14.50 -0.18
C GLU A 26 5.13 13.20 -0.76
N GLY A 27 4.51 12.38 0.09
CA GLY A 27 3.90 11.10 -0.34
C GLY A 27 4.89 9.93 -0.44
N GLU A 28 6.15 10.12 -0.04
CA GLU A 28 7.15 9.07 0.11
C GLU A 28 7.43 8.76 1.57
N MET A 29 7.66 7.49 1.86
CA MET A 29 8.24 7.02 3.10
C MET A 29 9.74 6.87 2.91
N ARG A 30 10.53 7.65 3.64
CA ARG A 30 11.99 7.58 3.64
C ARG A 30 12.48 6.85 4.88
N LEU A 31 13.22 5.78 4.67
CA LEU A 31 13.82 4.96 5.71
C LEU A 31 15.32 5.17 5.70
N TYR A 32 15.84 5.77 6.76
CA TYR A 32 17.29 5.89 6.95
C TYR A 32 17.82 4.62 7.59
N TYR A 33 19.01 4.20 7.16
CA TYR A 33 19.64 3.00 7.66
C TYR A 33 21.16 3.16 7.77
N GLY A 34 21.74 2.46 8.73
CA GLY A 34 23.19 2.25 8.79
C GLY A 34 23.54 1.03 7.93
N GLY A 35 24.51 1.18 7.06
CA GLY A 35 25.08 0.09 6.29
C GLY A 35 26.53 -0.16 6.72
N TRP A 36 26.94 -1.42 6.76
CA TRP A 36 28.30 -1.84 7.06
C TRP A 36 28.86 -2.74 5.96
N LYS A 37 30.15 -2.56 5.64
CA LYS A 37 30.85 -3.41 4.66
C LYS A 37 31.04 -4.84 5.17
N VAL A 38 31.02 -5.04 6.48
CA VAL A 38 31.28 -6.32 7.14
C VAL A 38 30.07 -6.81 7.93
N ASP A 39 29.97 -8.13 8.11
CA ASP A 39 28.98 -8.75 8.99
C ASP A 39 29.36 -8.52 10.46
N HIS A 40 28.38 -8.48 11.36
CA HIS A 40 28.58 -8.27 12.80
C HIS A 40 29.49 -9.32 13.49
N ARG A 41 29.79 -10.43 12.82
CA ARG A 41 30.69 -11.50 13.31
C ARG A 41 32.15 -11.27 12.93
N GLN A 42 32.42 -10.31 12.03
CA GLN A 42 33.77 -10.03 11.57
C GLN A 42 34.43 -8.99 12.48
N GLN A 43 35.72 -9.23 12.82
CA GLN A 43 36.50 -8.19 13.49
C GLN A 43 36.66 -6.97 12.57
N MET A 44 36.37 -5.80 13.10
CA MET A 44 36.51 -4.55 12.36
C MET A 44 37.97 -4.08 12.39
N PRO A 45 38.59 -3.82 11.22
CA PRO A 45 39.86 -3.10 11.16
C PRO A 45 39.70 -1.69 11.75
N ALA A 46 40.64 -1.27 12.57
CA ALA A 46 40.54 0.00 13.32
C ALA A 46 40.67 1.28 12.43
N ASP A 47 41.15 1.15 11.21
CA ASP A 47 41.57 2.21 10.32
C ASP A 47 40.72 2.38 9.04
N VAL A 48 39.64 1.64 8.94
CA VAL A 48 38.77 1.66 7.75
C VAL A 48 37.38 2.15 8.09
N ALA A 49 36.86 3.12 7.33
CA ALA A 49 35.45 3.51 7.39
C ALA A 49 34.56 2.35 6.93
N LEU A 50 34.01 1.60 7.88
CA LEU A 50 33.25 0.39 7.63
C LEU A 50 31.75 0.62 7.59
N ALA A 51 31.29 1.80 8.01
CA ALA A 51 29.87 2.14 8.11
C ALA A 51 29.56 3.45 7.40
N SER A 52 28.35 3.55 6.89
CA SER A 52 27.78 4.75 6.31
C SER A 52 26.27 4.79 6.53
N ILE A 53 25.66 5.95 6.31
CA ILE A 53 24.23 6.12 6.36
C ILE A 53 23.69 6.06 4.93
N GLY A 54 22.68 5.22 4.72
CA GLY A 54 21.90 5.13 3.50
C GLY A 54 20.46 5.60 3.70
N MET A 55 19.79 5.86 2.62
CA MET A 55 18.36 6.16 2.59
C MET A 55 17.69 5.32 1.50
N ALA A 56 16.60 4.64 1.88
CA ALA A 56 15.70 4.00 0.95
C ALA A 56 14.37 4.74 0.95
N SER A 57 13.73 4.88 -0.21
CA SER A 57 12.40 5.46 -0.30
C SER A 57 11.43 4.54 -1.01
N VAL A 58 10.15 4.68 -0.65
CA VAL A 58 9.03 4.00 -1.29
C VAL A 58 7.81 4.91 -1.19
N PRO A 59 6.91 4.94 -2.18
CA PRO A 59 5.65 5.66 -2.03
C PRO A 59 4.91 5.21 -0.77
N VAL A 60 4.26 6.14 -0.08
CA VAL A 60 3.59 5.89 1.20
C VAL A 60 2.69 4.65 1.13
N ASP A 61 2.76 3.79 2.17
CA ASP A 61 2.00 2.54 2.32
C ASP A 61 2.18 1.49 1.19
N ARG A 62 3.28 1.56 0.40
CA ARG A 62 3.57 0.62 -0.70
C ARG A 62 4.61 -0.45 -0.36
N PHE A 63 4.74 -0.85 0.88
CA PHE A 63 5.64 -1.96 1.25
C PHE A 63 5.17 -3.31 0.73
N TYR A 64 3.87 -3.55 0.73
CA TYR A 64 3.21 -4.76 0.26
C TYR A 64 1.93 -4.39 -0.48
N GLY A 65 1.54 -5.23 -1.43
CA GLY A 65 0.29 -5.08 -2.15
C GLY A 65 -0.32 -6.45 -2.49
N VAL A 66 -1.62 -6.44 -2.74
CA VAL A 66 -2.34 -7.58 -3.30
C VAL A 66 -2.46 -7.35 -4.79
N THR A 67 -1.92 -8.28 -5.57
CA THR A 67 -1.84 -8.17 -7.03
C THR A 67 -2.73 -9.22 -7.71
N ALA A 68 -3.44 -8.80 -8.76
CA ALA A 68 -4.00 -9.67 -9.77
C ALA A 68 -3.30 -9.36 -11.09
N ASP A 69 -2.45 -10.26 -11.53
CA ASP A 69 -1.57 -10.12 -12.69
C ASP A 69 -1.97 -11.01 -13.89
N GLN A 70 -2.90 -11.96 -13.66
CA GLN A 70 -3.40 -12.82 -14.73
C GLN A 70 -4.31 -12.02 -15.68
N PRO A 71 -4.05 -12.06 -17.00
CA PRO A 71 -4.75 -11.20 -17.95
C PRO A 71 -6.24 -11.51 -18.10
N ASN A 72 -6.69 -12.73 -17.77
CA ASN A 72 -8.06 -13.19 -17.99
C ASN A 72 -8.79 -13.61 -16.71
N GLU A 73 -8.18 -13.44 -15.54
CA GLU A 73 -8.76 -13.83 -14.26
C GLU A 73 -8.71 -12.65 -13.28
N PRO A 74 -9.82 -11.93 -13.10
CA PRO A 74 -9.90 -10.89 -12.09
C PRO A 74 -9.67 -11.45 -10.68
N GLY A 75 -8.75 -10.85 -9.95
CA GLY A 75 -8.57 -11.14 -8.53
C GLY A 75 -9.69 -10.54 -7.69
N SER A 76 -9.95 -11.12 -6.54
CA SER A 76 -10.94 -10.58 -5.59
C SER A 76 -10.37 -10.49 -4.18
N VAL A 77 -10.60 -9.35 -3.53
CA VAL A 77 -10.30 -9.11 -2.12
C VAL A 77 -11.59 -8.79 -1.40
N LEU A 78 -11.86 -9.47 -0.29
CA LEU A 78 -12.99 -9.19 0.57
C LEU A 78 -12.49 -8.92 1.99
N THR A 79 -12.81 -7.76 2.55
CA THR A 79 -12.45 -7.45 3.93
C THR A 79 -13.34 -8.19 4.93
N ARG A 80 -12.86 -8.33 6.16
CA ARG A 80 -13.76 -8.55 7.29
C ARG A 80 -14.72 -7.35 7.44
N PRO A 81 -15.80 -7.44 8.23
CA PRO A 81 -16.63 -6.28 8.56
C PRO A 81 -15.78 -5.17 9.23
N LEU A 82 -15.88 -3.97 8.72
CA LEU A 82 -15.17 -2.77 9.17
C LEU A 82 -16.18 -1.68 9.49
N LEU A 83 -16.00 -0.99 10.60
CA LEU A 83 -16.79 0.21 10.89
C LEU A 83 -16.20 1.37 10.10
N LEU A 84 -16.87 1.75 9.01
CA LEU A 84 -16.46 2.81 8.13
C LEU A 84 -17.03 4.15 8.63
N LYS A 85 -16.15 4.97 9.20
CA LYS A 85 -16.47 6.31 9.71
C LYS A 85 -15.82 7.35 8.82
N GLY A 86 -16.59 8.01 7.96
CA GLY A 86 -16.09 9.03 7.04
C GLY A 86 -17.03 9.27 5.89
N ASN A 87 -16.60 10.09 4.93
CA ASN A 87 -17.42 10.53 3.80
C ASN A 87 -17.00 9.91 2.45
N GLY A 88 -16.13 8.92 2.45
CA GLY A 88 -15.68 8.23 1.25
C GLY A 88 -14.56 7.24 1.50
N LEU A 89 -14.17 6.57 0.42
CA LEU A 89 -13.00 5.70 0.38
C LEU A 89 -11.98 6.24 -0.62
N GLU A 90 -10.71 5.96 -0.37
CA GLU A 90 -9.61 6.23 -1.28
C GLU A 90 -8.72 4.99 -1.38
N LEU A 91 -8.13 4.79 -2.55
CA LEU A 91 -7.20 3.71 -2.82
C LEU A 91 -5.78 4.22 -3.01
N ASN A 92 -4.83 3.49 -2.44
CA ASN A 92 -3.47 3.48 -2.90
C ASN A 92 -3.30 2.24 -3.80
N ALA A 93 -3.20 2.47 -5.10
CA ALA A 93 -3.22 1.37 -6.07
C ALA A 93 -2.51 1.75 -7.37
N ARG A 94 -2.08 0.73 -8.09
CA ARG A 94 -1.63 0.81 -9.49
C ARG A 94 -2.46 -0.17 -10.31
N ALA A 95 -3.13 0.31 -11.34
CA ALA A 95 -3.95 -0.49 -12.23
C ALA A 95 -3.64 -0.18 -13.70
N GLU A 96 -3.13 -1.18 -14.42
CA GLU A 96 -3.02 -1.18 -15.88
C GLU A 96 -4.39 -1.51 -16.52
N GLY A 97 -5.16 -2.37 -15.85
CA GLY A 97 -6.56 -2.62 -16.13
C GLY A 97 -7.46 -1.73 -15.27
N GLU A 98 -8.22 -2.32 -14.36
CA GLU A 98 -9.11 -1.56 -13.50
C GLU A 98 -9.32 -2.21 -12.13
N ILE A 99 -9.80 -1.39 -11.18
CA ILE A 99 -10.25 -1.83 -9.88
C ILE A 99 -11.68 -1.37 -9.69
N ARG A 100 -12.59 -2.31 -9.39
CA ARG A 100 -13.97 -2.01 -9.01
C ARG A 100 -14.20 -2.36 -7.55
N ILE A 101 -15.09 -1.61 -6.91
CA ILE A 101 -15.32 -1.73 -5.48
C ILE A 101 -16.82 -1.85 -5.21
N ALA A 102 -17.18 -2.84 -4.39
CA ALA A 102 -18.52 -2.96 -3.86
C ALA A 102 -18.50 -2.82 -2.32
N LEU A 103 -19.57 -2.26 -1.78
CA LEU A 103 -19.87 -2.28 -0.36
C LEU A 103 -20.92 -3.35 -0.07
N LEU A 104 -20.63 -4.17 0.92
CA LEU A 104 -21.53 -5.24 1.37
C LEU A 104 -21.88 -5.01 2.84
N ASP A 105 -23.06 -5.48 3.23
CA ASP A 105 -23.42 -5.56 4.63
C ASP A 105 -22.58 -6.63 5.38
N ALA A 106 -22.75 -6.73 6.68
CA ALA A 106 -22.03 -7.69 7.50
C ALA A 106 -22.30 -9.16 7.10
N ALA A 107 -23.48 -9.43 6.49
CA ALA A 107 -23.86 -10.75 6.00
C ALA A 107 -23.27 -11.07 4.61
N GLY A 108 -22.64 -10.11 3.95
CA GLY A 108 -22.00 -10.29 2.65
C GLY A 108 -22.91 -9.99 1.45
N LYS A 109 -24.07 -9.36 1.66
CA LYS A 109 -24.96 -8.91 0.59
C LYS A 109 -24.56 -7.52 0.12
N GLU A 110 -24.45 -7.30 -1.19
CA GLU A 110 -24.17 -5.98 -1.78
C GLU A 110 -25.26 -4.96 -1.40
N LEU A 111 -24.82 -3.77 -1.02
CA LEU A 111 -25.73 -2.64 -0.77
C LEU A 111 -26.27 -2.11 -2.11
N PRO A 112 -27.58 -1.80 -2.21
CA PRO A 112 -28.17 -1.26 -3.43
C PRO A 112 -27.50 0.03 -3.89
N GLY A 113 -26.97 0.02 -5.12
CA GLY A 113 -26.24 1.14 -5.74
C GLY A 113 -24.77 1.25 -5.35
N PHE A 114 -24.22 0.27 -4.62
CA PHE A 114 -22.82 0.16 -4.25
C PHE A 114 -22.17 -1.16 -4.71
N GLY A 115 -22.79 -1.84 -5.67
CA GLY A 115 -22.25 -3.05 -6.26
C GLY A 115 -21.06 -2.80 -7.18
N LEU A 116 -20.39 -3.89 -7.59
CA LEU A 116 -19.28 -3.78 -8.57
C LEU A 116 -19.74 -3.14 -9.89
N ALA A 117 -20.96 -3.38 -10.34
CA ALA A 117 -21.54 -2.80 -11.54
C ALA A 117 -21.78 -1.27 -11.43
N ASP A 118 -22.02 -0.78 -10.21
CA ASP A 118 -22.25 0.64 -9.92
C ASP A 118 -20.92 1.40 -9.71
N SER A 119 -19.84 0.68 -9.44
CA SER A 119 -18.51 1.27 -9.18
C SER A 119 -17.97 1.99 -10.39
N VAL A 120 -17.47 3.21 -10.19
CA VAL A 120 -16.60 3.88 -11.16
C VAL A 120 -15.23 3.22 -11.09
N PRO A 121 -14.71 2.66 -12.20
CA PRO A 121 -13.44 1.95 -12.17
C PRO A 121 -12.27 2.88 -11.81
N ALA A 122 -11.46 2.50 -10.84
CA ALA A 122 -10.18 3.14 -10.59
C ALA A 122 -9.12 2.59 -11.54
N ARG A 123 -8.32 3.47 -12.15
CA ARG A 123 -7.27 3.15 -13.13
C ARG A 123 -6.04 4.00 -12.90
N GLY A 124 -4.91 3.56 -13.48
CA GLY A 124 -3.65 4.30 -13.38
C GLY A 124 -2.94 4.07 -12.05
N ASP A 125 -2.04 4.98 -11.71
CA ASP A 125 -1.20 4.92 -10.51
C ASP A 125 -1.49 6.13 -9.61
N GLY A 126 -1.82 5.88 -8.35
CA GLY A 126 -2.10 6.96 -7.39
C GLY A 126 -2.14 6.48 -5.95
N ILE A 127 -1.68 7.33 -5.05
CA ILE A 127 -1.63 7.04 -3.60
C ILE A 127 -2.91 7.43 -2.86
N ARG A 128 -3.80 8.21 -3.49
CA ARG A 128 -5.09 8.69 -2.94
C ARG A 128 -6.15 8.82 -4.03
N GLN A 129 -6.44 7.72 -4.73
CA GLN A 129 -7.47 7.69 -5.76
C GLN A 129 -8.85 7.61 -5.11
N ALA A 130 -9.71 8.59 -5.37
CA ALA A 130 -11.07 8.59 -4.84
C ALA A 130 -11.88 7.41 -5.40
N VAL A 131 -12.58 6.70 -4.51
CA VAL A 131 -13.55 5.67 -4.88
C VAL A 131 -14.93 6.30 -5.03
N ALA A 132 -15.63 5.99 -6.12
CA ALA A 132 -16.96 6.52 -6.40
C ALA A 132 -17.91 5.45 -6.96
N TRP A 133 -19.21 5.68 -6.76
CA TRP A 133 -20.31 4.94 -7.37
C TRP A 133 -21.20 5.92 -8.16
N ARG A 134 -21.72 5.50 -9.27
CA ARG A 134 -22.34 6.37 -10.31
C ARG A 134 -23.37 7.38 -9.79
N GLN A 135 -24.13 7.06 -8.77
CA GLN A 135 -25.24 7.92 -8.31
C GLN A 135 -25.43 7.92 -6.79
N LYS A 136 -24.44 7.52 -6.03
CA LYS A 136 -24.58 7.38 -4.58
C LYS A 136 -23.51 8.14 -3.80
N ARG A 137 -23.94 8.83 -2.75
CA ARG A 137 -23.05 9.31 -1.70
C ARG A 137 -22.62 8.14 -0.85
N PHE A 138 -21.39 8.20 -0.33
CA PHE A 138 -20.88 7.21 0.61
C PHE A 138 -21.86 7.08 1.79
N PRO A 139 -22.18 5.85 2.23
CA PRO A 139 -23.12 5.65 3.33
C PRO A 139 -22.55 6.21 4.62
N GLU A 140 -23.41 6.74 5.48
CA GLU A 140 -23.06 7.14 6.83
C GLU A 140 -22.53 5.95 7.63
N GLU A 141 -21.90 6.22 8.79
CA GLU A 141 -21.25 5.24 9.65
C GLU A 141 -22.00 3.89 9.74
N LYS A 142 -21.41 2.86 9.16
CA LYS A 142 -21.96 1.49 9.15
C LYS A 142 -20.87 0.44 9.23
N LEU A 143 -21.27 -0.72 9.78
CA LEU A 143 -20.45 -1.92 9.73
C LEU A 143 -20.59 -2.58 8.35
N LEU A 144 -19.60 -2.43 7.50
CA LEU A 144 -19.62 -2.90 6.11
C LEU A 144 -18.39 -3.73 5.79
N ARG A 145 -18.52 -4.56 4.76
CA ARG A 145 -17.38 -5.18 4.07
C ARG A 145 -17.09 -4.43 2.79
N VAL A 146 -15.83 -4.35 2.42
CA VAL A 146 -15.39 -3.82 1.14
C VAL A 146 -14.93 -4.99 0.28
N LYS A 147 -15.52 -5.15 -0.90
CA LYS A 147 -15.07 -6.09 -1.92
C LYS A 147 -14.38 -5.31 -3.02
N LEU A 148 -13.16 -5.71 -3.34
CA LEU A 148 -12.42 -5.19 -4.49
C LEU A 148 -12.34 -6.28 -5.55
N GLN A 149 -12.58 -5.92 -6.80
CA GLN A 149 -12.27 -6.73 -7.97
C GLN A 149 -11.12 -6.08 -8.71
N LEU A 150 -10.06 -6.83 -8.94
CA LEU A 150 -8.80 -6.36 -9.49
C LEU A 150 -8.58 -6.99 -10.87
N GLU A 151 -8.33 -6.18 -11.88
CA GLU A 151 -7.93 -6.64 -13.20
C GLU A 151 -6.60 -5.98 -13.56
N ARG A 152 -5.53 -6.79 -13.70
CA ARG A 152 -4.14 -6.31 -13.91
C ARG A 152 -3.81 -5.11 -13.01
N ALA A 153 -3.98 -5.31 -11.73
CA ALA A 153 -3.90 -4.24 -10.75
C ALA A 153 -3.28 -4.72 -9.43
N THR A 154 -2.66 -3.79 -8.73
CA THR A 154 -2.15 -3.97 -7.37
C THR A 154 -2.79 -2.94 -6.45
N VAL A 155 -3.35 -3.38 -5.33
CA VAL A 155 -3.82 -2.53 -4.25
C VAL A 155 -2.85 -2.62 -3.08
N TYR A 156 -2.41 -1.48 -2.59
CA TYR A 156 -1.50 -1.35 -1.47
C TYR A 156 -2.24 -0.98 -0.18
N ALA A 157 -3.16 -0.02 -0.25
CA ALA A 157 -3.94 0.41 0.90
C ALA A 157 -5.34 0.89 0.51
N LEU A 158 -6.26 0.79 1.48
CA LEU A 158 -7.60 1.35 1.42
C LEU A 158 -7.75 2.31 2.60
N TYR A 159 -8.16 3.54 2.31
CA TYR A 159 -8.34 4.59 3.32
C TYR A 159 -9.80 5.00 3.41
N VAL A 160 -10.23 5.33 4.61
CA VAL A 160 -11.51 6.03 4.85
C VAL A 160 -11.22 7.52 4.87
N ARG A 161 -11.82 8.26 3.96
CA ARG A 161 -11.68 9.72 3.89
C ARG A 161 -12.48 10.36 5.01
N GLN A 162 -11.79 11.15 5.83
CA GLN A 162 -12.42 11.97 6.86
C GLN A 162 -12.85 13.32 6.29
N GLU A 163 -13.92 13.91 6.80
CA GLU A 163 -14.19 15.32 6.54
C GLU A 163 -13.07 16.16 7.16
N ARG A 164 -12.51 17.06 6.37
CA ARG A 164 -11.64 18.07 6.93
C ARG A 164 -12.56 19.09 7.61
N GLY A 165 -12.50 19.12 8.93
CA GLY A 165 -13.13 20.18 9.73
C GLY A 165 -12.56 21.56 9.39
#